data_f5d3d62e7ea85f5eadd9983b759f9b6b
#
_entry.id   f5d3d62e7ea85f5eadd9983b759f9b6b
#
_cell.length_a   1.000
_cell.length_b   1.000
_cell.length_c   1.000
_cell.angle_alpha   90.00
_cell.angle_beta   90.00
_cell.angle_gamma   90.00
#
_symmetry.space_group_name_H-M   'P 1'
#
loop_
_entity.id
_entity.type
_entity.pdbx_description
1 polymer ?
#
loop_
_entity_poly.entity_id
_entity_poly.type
_entity_poly.pdbx_seq_one_letter_code
_entity_poly.pdbx_strand_id
1 'polypeptide(L)'
;MDNNKEEKTQIIAGKPVNVTDANFKEQVVDFSDDMPVVVDFWAEWCGPCKQVAPVLDKLASEFEGQLRIAKVDTDANQALSQSFQIMSIPTIMVFKKGHIIFSQAGALPEEAFRDLFKQAIDLDVEKALAEHEANQHADEN
;
A
#
# COMPACT_ATOMS: atom_id res chain seq x y z
N MET A 1 27.42 -14.90 -9.70
CA MET A 1 27.08 -14.50 -9.54
C MET A 1 25.89 -14.34 -9.28
N ASP A 2 25.55 -14.34 -8.79
CA ASP A 2 24.47 -14.40 -8.52
C ASP A 2 23.77 -13.17 -8.27
N ASN A 3 23.20 -12.62 -9.24
CA ASN A 3 22.56 -11.35 -9.20
C ASN A 3 21.32 -11.32 -8.39
N ASN A 4 20.86 -12.48 -8.00
CA ASN A 4 19.69 -12.54 -7.15
C ASN A 4 19.87 -11.82 -5.85
N LYS A 5 21.09 -11.68 -5.40
CA LYS A 5 21.34 -10.97 -4.18
C LYS A 5 21.02 -9.52 -4.31
N GLU A 6 21.24 -8.99 -5.49
CA GLU A 6 21.04 -7.59 -5.69
C GLU A 6 19.60 -7.25 -5.83
N GLU A 7 18.81 -8.27 -6.18
CA GLU A 7 17.39 -8.05 -6.36
C GLU A 7 16.60 -8.24 -5.09
N LYS A 8 17.26 -8.63 -4.01
CA LYS A 8 16.55 -8.79 -2.76
C LYS A 8 16.08 -7.45 -2.26
N THR A 9 14.84 -7.44 -1.78
CA THR A 9 14.26 -6.25 -1.22
C THR A 9 15.04 -5.86 0.02
N GLN A 10 15.46 -4.61 0.07
CA GLN A 10 16.11 -4.08 1.26
C GLN A 10 15.05 -3.51 2.17
N ILE A 11 14.92 -4.08 3.35
CA ILE A 11 13.93 -3.64 4.30
C ILE A 11 14.65 -3.02 5.49
N ILE A 12 14.43 -1.73 5.66
CA ILE A 12 15.02 -0.98 6.77
C ILE A 12 13.87 -0.55 7.67
N ALA A 13 13.97 -0.90 8.94
CA ALA A 13 12.92 -0.58 9.91
C ALA A 13 12.64 0.92 9.92
N GLY A 14 11.36 1.28 9.89
CA GLY A 14 10.95 2.67 9.92
C GLY A 14 11.12 3.40 8.61
N LYS A 15 11.32 2.67 7.50
CA LYS A 15 11.47 3.27 6.17
C LYS A 15 10.54 2.59 5.19
N PRO A 16 10.04 3.31 4.16
CA PRO A 16 9.27 2.67 3.10
C PRO A 16 10.11 1.64 2.36
N VAL A 17 9.45 0.63 1.82
CA VAL A 17 10.07 -0.47 1.09
C VAL A 17 9.78 -0.30 -0.39
N ASN A 18 10.82 -0.33 -1.24
CA ASN A 18 10.62 -0.30 -2.68
C ASN A 18 10.22 -1.69 -3.15
N VAL A 19 9.11 -1.77 -3.87
CA VAL A 19 8.52 -3.04 -4.29
C VAL A 19 8.39 -3.05 -5.80
N THR A 20 8.59 -4.21 -6.40
CA THR A 20 8.59 -4.39 -7.85
C THR A 20 7.54 -5.40 -8.27
N ASP A 21 7.34 -5.52 -9.60
CA ASP A 21 6.47 -6.55 -10.16
C ASP A 21 6.83 -7.93 -9.61
N ALA A 22 8.12 -8.20 -9.45
CA ALA A 22 8.60 -9.52 -9.08
C ALA A 22 8.32 -9.88 -7.63
N ASN A 23 8.32 -8.90 -6.71
CA ASN A 23 8.20 -9.20 -5.29
C ASN A 23 6.93 -8.64 -4.64
N PHE A 24 6.01 -8.09 -5.44
CA PHE A 24 4.80 -7.47 -4.90
C PHE A 24 3.96 -8.46 -4.09
N LYS A 25 3.77 -9.66 -4.62
CA LYS A 25 2.93 -10.64 -3.91
C LYS A 25 3.50 -10.91 -2.53
N GLU A 26 4.78 -11.17 -2.45
CA GLU A 26 5.41 -11.51 -1.18
C GLU A 26 5.46 -10.32 -0.23
N GLN A 27 5.86 -9.16 -0.73
CA GLN A 27 6.13 -8.01 0.12
C GLN A 27 4.89 -7.22 0.47
N VAL A 28 3.81 -7.37 -0.29
CA VAL A 28 2.58 -6.62 -0.05
C VAL A 28 1.44 -7.56 0.32
N VAL A 29 1.04 -8.44 -0.60
CA VAL A 29 -0.16 -9.25 -0.40
C VAL A 29 0.02 -10.21 0.76
N ASP A 30 1.06 -11.03 0.71
CA ASP A 30 1.33 -12.02 1.77
C ASP A 30 1.69 -11.34 3.08
N PHE A 31 2.50 -10.29 3.00
CA PHE A 31 2.93 -9.57 4.21
C PHE A 31 1.75 -8.90 4.91
N SER A 32 0.69 -8.58 4.17
CA SER A 32 -0.48 -7.91 4.76
C SER A 32 -1.25 -8.82 5.72
N ASP A 33 -0.91 -10.10 5.79
CA ASP A 33 -1.47 -10.98 6.82
C ASP A 33 -0.97 -10.59 8.21
N ASP A 34 0.24 -10.04 8.29
CA ASP A 34 0.83 -9.66 9.57
C ASP A 34 0.47 -8.26 10.02
N MET A 35 0.41 -7.33 9.07
CA MET A 35 0.08 -5.94 9.37
C MET A 35 -0.35 -5.26 8.06
N PRO A 36 -1.07 -4.14 8.13
CA PRO A 36 -1.47 -3.45 6.91
C PRO A 36 -0.27 -3.01 6.09
N VAL A 37 -0.42 -3.02 4.76
CA VAL A 37 0.59 -2.51 3.85
C VAL A 37 -0.03 -1.39 3.05
N VAL A 38 0.54 -0.20 3.18
CA VAL A 38 0.14 0.98 2.41
C VAL A 38 0.99 1.01 1.16
N VAL A 39 0.36 1.04 -0.01
CA VAL A 39 1.09 1.04 -1.28
C VAL A 39 0.95 2.39 -1.94
N ASP A 40 2.09 3.00 -2.25
CA ASP A 40 2.18 4.30 -2.93
C ASP A 40 2.65 4.06 -4.37
N PHE A 41 1.74 4.22 -5.33
CA PHE A 41 2.10 4.17 -6.75
C PHE A 41 2.55 5.57 -7.16
N TRP A 42 3.80 5.68 -7.61
CA TRP A 42 4.42 6.97 -7.86
C TRP A 42 5.29 6.93 -9.11
N ALA A 43 5.80 8.08 -9.52
CA ALA A 43 6.80 8.16 -10.60
C ALA A 43 7.70 9.35 -10.35
N GLU A 44 8.89 9.28 -10.92
CA GLU A 44 9.91 10.29 -10.71
C GLU A 44 9.47 11.67 -11.23
N TRP A 45 8.70 11.70 -12.31
CA TRP A 45 8.27 12.95 -12.93
C TRP A 45 7.03 13.57 -12.28
N CYS A 46 6.49 12.91 -11.29
CA CYS A 46 5.22 13.33 -10.68
C CYS A 46 5.45 14.30 -9.53
N GLY A 47 5.06 15.56 -9.72
CA GLY A 47 5.22 16.59 -8.69
C GLY A 47 4.52 16.28 -7.39
N PRO A 48 3.21 15.97 -7.42
CA PRO A 48 2.50 15.63 -6.17
C PRO A 48 3.07 14.42 -5.45
N CYS A 49 3.63 13.45 -6.21
CA CYS A 49 4.27 12.30 -5.59
C CYS A 49 5.46 12.72 -4.74
N LYS A 50 6.20 13.72 -5.20
CA LYS A 50 7.37 14.21 -4.47
C LYS A 50 6.99 14.96 -3.21
N GLN A 51 5.80 15.56 -3.18
CA GLN A 51 5.29 16.20 -1.98
C GLN A 51 4.86 15.17 -0.94
N VAL A 52 4.35 14.02 -1.41
CA VAL A 52 3.89 12.95 -0.53
C VAL A 52 5.07 12.17 0.06
N ALA A 53 6.17 12.04 -0.69
CA ALA A 53 7.28 11.20 -0.28
C ALA A 53 7.82 11.51 1.13
N PRO A 54 8.12 12.77 1.48
CA PRO A 54 8.62 13.05 2.83
C PRO A 54 7.59 12.78 3.92
N VAL A 55 6.31 12.95 3.61
CA VAL A 55 5.24 12.63 4.55
C VAL A 55 5.23 11.14 4.84
N LEU A 56 5.33 10.32 3.79
CA LEU A 56 5.35 8.87 3.97
C LEU A 56 6.61 8.40 4.68
N ASP A 57 7.76 9.05 4.42
CA ASP A 57 8.98 8.73 5.16
C ASP A 57 8.79 8.97 6.66
N LYS A 58 8.18 10.09 7.01
CA LYS A 58 7.92 10.43 8.40
C LYS A 58 6.97 9.44 9.04
N LEU A 59 5.89 9.12 8.34
CA LEU A 59 4.88 8.21 8.88
C LEU A 59 5.38 6.77 8.96
N ALA A 60 6.28 6.36 8.06
CA ALA A 60 6.89 5.04 8.14
C ALA A 60 7.64 4.87 9.46
N SER A 61 8.32 5.92 9.91
CA SER A 61 8.99 5.89 11.20
C SER A 61 7.99 5.92 12.34
N GLU A 62 6.98 6.78 12.23
CA GLU A 62 5.99 6.95 13.29
C GLU A 62 5.22 5.65 13.55
N PHE A 63 4.91 4.91 12.49
CA PHE A 63 4.12 3.68 12.59
C PHE A 63 4.96 2.40 12.48
N GLU A 64 6.25 2.52 12.72
CA GLU A 64 7.14 1.37 12.65
C GLU A 64 6.60 0.22 13.50
N GLY A 65 6.57 -0.99 12.91
CA GLY A 65 6.07 -2.19 13.60
C GLY A 65 4.57 -2.34 13.58
N GLN A 66 3.84 -1.33 13.10
CA GLN A 66 2.37 -1.37 13.07
C GLN A 66 1.82 -1.47 11.65
N LEU A 67 2.56 -0.99 10.68
CA LEU A 67 2.21 -1.13 9.27
C LEU A 67 3.47 -0.99 8.43
N ARG A 68 3.37 -1.37 7.18
CA ARG A 68 4.45 -1.20 6.23
C ARG A 68 4.01 -0.24 5.14
N ILE A 69 4.92 0.62 4.68
CA ILE A 69 4.68 1.46 3.52
C ILE A 69 5.52 0.90 2.38
N ALA A 70 4.88 0.55 1.27
CA ALA A 70 5.53 0.03 0.08
C ALA A 70 5.40 1.05 -1.04
N LYS A 71 6.48 1.25 -1.80
CA LYS A 71 6.48 2.20 -2.91
C LYS A 71 6.68 1.43 -4.21
N VAL A 72 5.82 1.72 -5.19
CA VAL A 72 5.89 1.10 -6.51
C VAL A 72 6.09 2.20 -7.56
N ASP A 73 7.24 2.17 -8.22
CA ASP A 73 7.53 3.08 -9.33
C ASP A 73 6.75 2.57 -10.54
N THR A 74 5.76 3.35 -10.99
CA THR A 74 4.88 2.89 -12.06
C THR A 74 5.60 2.75 -13.40
N ASP A 75 6.62 3.56 -13.64
CA ASP A 75 7.37 3.47 -14.89
C ASP A 75 8.19 2.19 -14.96
N ALA A 76 8.75 1.78 -13.85
CA ALA A 76 9.58 0.59 -13.78
C ALA A 76 8.76 -0.68 -13.58
N ASN A 77 7.50 -0.58 -13.17
CA ASN A 77 6.68 -1.72 -12.81
C ASN A 77 5.31 -1.64 -13.46
N GLN A 78 5.34 -1.70 -14.79
CA GLN A 78 4.14 -1.48 -15.59
C GLN A 78 3.11 -2.59 -15.44
N ALA A 79 3.54 -3.82 -15.16
CA ALA A 79 2.61 -4.92 -14.97
C ALA A 79 1.69 -4.65 -13.79
N LEU A 80 2.23 -4.17 -12.68
CA LEU A 80 1.43 -3.81 -11.51
C LEU A 80 0.48 -2.67 -11.83
N SER A 81 0.98 -1.64 -12.51
CA SER A 81 0.17 -0.49 -12.86
C SER A 81 -1.03 -0.88 -13.70
N GLN A 82 -0.82 -1.79 -14.64
CA GLN A 82 -1.90 -2.28 -15.49
C GLN A 82 -2.86 -3.16 -14.71
N SER A 83 -2.34 -4.06 -13.89
CA SER A 83 -3.17 -4.97 -13.10
C SER A 83 -4.13 -4.21 -12.20
N PHE A 84 -3.65 -3.15 -11.58
CA PHE A 84 -4.48 -2.36 -10.66
C PHE A 84 -5.15 -1.19 -11.36
N GLN A 85 -4.98 -1.09 -12.68
CA GLN A 85 -5.63 -0.03 -13.47
C GLN A 85 -5.33 1.35 -12.92
N ILE A 86 -4.04 1.60 -12.66
CA ILE A 86 -3.61 2.89 -12.13
C ILE A 86 -3.71 3.92 -13.24
N MET A 87 -4.63 4.86 -13.09
CA MET A 87 -4.91 5.89 -14.11
C MET A 87 -4.24 7.21 -13.79
N SER A 88 -3.97 7.46 -12.54
CA SER A 88 -3.32 8.71 -12.13
C SER A 88 -2.46 8.43 -10.90
N ILE A 89 -1.46 9.28 -10.68
CA ILE A 89 -0.54 9.12 -9.55
C ILE A 89 -0.38 10.46 -8.84
N PRO A 90 -0.14 10.40 -7.53
CA PRO A 90 -0.02 9.19 -6.73
C PRO A 90 -1.37 8.50 -6.56
N THR A 91 -1.35 7.18 -6.43
CA THR A 91 -2.51 6.41 -6.00
C THR A 91 -2.10 5.64 -4.77
N ILE A 92 -2.93 5.72 -3.75
CA ILE A 92 -2.66 5.08 -2.47
C ILE A 92 -3.64 3.92 -2.30
N MET A 93 -3.09 2.74 -2.05
CA MET A 93 -3.91 1.57 -1.70
C MET A 93 -3.45 1.05 -0.35
N VAL A 94 -4.37 0.41 0.37
CA VAL A 94 -4.02 -0.27 1.61
C VAL A 94 -4.47 -1.71 1.51
N PHE A 95 -3.54 -2.62 1.80
CA PHE A 95 -3.80 -4.05 1.84
C PHE A 95 -3.81 -4.51 3.29
N LYS A 96 -4.76 -5.36 3.63
CA LYS A 96 -4.80 -6.01 4.95
C LYS A 96 -5.42 -7.39 4.79
N LYS A 97 -4.74 -8.40 5.34
CA LYS A 97 -5.20 -9.79 5.24
C LYS A 97 -5.45 -10.20 3.79
N GLY A 98 -4.61 -9.72 2.88
CA GLY A 98 -4.70 -10.04 1.47
C GLY A 98 -5.76 -9.29 0.70
N HIS A 99 -6.49 -8.39 1.34
CA HIS A 99 -7.58 -7.63 0.71
C HIS A 99 -7.22 -6.17 0.55
N ILE A 100 -7.70 -5.56 -0.53
CA ILE A 100 -7.57 -4.11 -0.70
C ILE A 100 -8.69 -3.48 0.09
N ILE A 101 -8.32 -2.77 1.16
CA ILE A 101 -9.32 -2.14 2.04
C ILE A 101 -9.49 -0.65 1.75
N PHE A 102 -8.62 -0.08 0.91
CA PHE A 102 -8.68 1.34 0.57
C PHE A 102 -7.95 1.57 -0.75
N SER A 103 -8.48 2.45 -1.60
CA SER A 103 -7.82 2.85 -2.83
C SER A 103 -8.31 4.24 -3.21
N GLN A 104 -7.39 5.17 -3.38
CA GLN A 104 -7.74 6.53 -3.75
C GLN A 104 -6.59 7.19 -4.51
N ALA A 105 -6.93 7.87 -5.60
CA ALA A 105 -5.98 8.66 -6.36
C ALA A 105 -5.84 10.03 -5.72
N GLY A 106 -4.64 10.60 -5.81
CA GLY A 106 -4.36 11.94 -5.35
C GLY A 106 -3.53 11.98 -4.08
N ALA A 107 -2.88 13.12 -3.88
CA ALA A 107 -2.05 13.33 -2.71
C ALA A 107 -2.94 13.68 -1.51
N LEU A 108 -2.72 12.99 -0.41
CA LEU A 108 -3.43 13.28 0.83
C LEU A 108 -2.54 14.13 1.73
N PRO A 109 -3.14 15.02 2.54
CA PRO A 109 -2.35 15.72 3.57
C PRO A 109 -1.94 14.75 4.66
N GLU A 110 -0.92 15.14 5.41
CA GLU A 110 -0.33 14.28 6.45
C GLU A 110 -1.37 13.76 7.43
N GLU A 111 -2.27 14.63 7.91
CA GLU A 111 -3.26 14.19 8.89
C GLU A 111 -4.24 13.18 8.34
N ALA A 112 -4.57 13.32 7.05
CA ALA A 112 -5.46 12.35 6.41
C ALA A 112 -4.77 10.99 6.29
N PHE A 113 -3.48 10.99 5.97
CA PHE A 113 -2.71 9.74 5.97
C PHE A 113 -2.68 9.12 7.36
N ARG A 114 -2.44 9.95 8.38
CA ARG A 114 -2.35 9.43 9.75
C ARG A 114 -3.67 8.79 10.18
N ASP A 115 -4.79 9.44 9.86
CA ASP A 115 -6.11 8.89 10.17
C ASP A 115 -6.36 7.59 9.41
N LEU A 116 -6.01 7.56 8.14
CA LEU A 116 -6.15 6.35 7.31
C LEU A 116 -5.35 5.20 7.92
N PHE A 117 -4.11 5.48 8.33
CA PHE A 117 -3.24 4.44 8.87
C PHE A 117 -3.80 3.89 10.18
N LYS A 118 -4.31 4.76 11.04
CA LYS A 118 -4.91 4.30 12.30
C LYS A 118 -6.13 3.44 12.05
N GLN A 119 -6.96 3.85 11.10
CA GLN A 119 -8.15 3.07 10.76
C GLN A 119 -7.77 1.71 10.17
N ALA A 120 -6.73 1.67 9.34
CA ALA A 120 -6.28 0.42 8.75
C ALA A 120 -5.77 -0.55 9.82
N ILE A 121 -5.02 -0.02 10.79
CA ILE A 121 -4.50 -0.83 11.89
C ILE A 121 -5.65 -1.42 12.71
N ASP A 122 -6.68 -0.64 12.96
CA ASP A 122 -7.78 -1.05 13.82
C ASP A 122 -8.87 -1.87 13.12
N LEU A 123 -8.87 -1.88 11.80
CA LEU A 123 -9.94 -2.56 11.05
C LEU A 123 -9.89 -4.07 11.25
N ASP A 124 -11.04 -4.63 11.62
CA ASP A 124 -11.22 -6.08 11.65
C ASP A 124 -11.74 -6.50 10.27
N VAL A 125 -10.85 -7.05 9.45
CA VAL A 125 -11.16 -7.37 8.06
C VAL A 125 -12.22 -8.46 7.98
N GLU A 126 -12.12 -9.47 8.83
CA GLU A 126 -13.07 -10.59 8.78
C GLU A 126 -14.47 -10.12 9.12
N LYS A 127 -14.59 -9.25 10.12
CA LYS A 127 -15.88 -8.70 10.50
C LYS A 127 -16.43 -7.81 9.39
N ALA A 128 -15.56 -6.98 8.78
CA ALA A 128 -15.98 -6.10 7.70
C ALA A 128 -16.47 -6.89 6.50
N LEU A 129 -15.79 -8.00 6.18
CA LEU A 129 -16.21 -8.85 5.07
C LEU A 129 -17.54 -9.53 5.37
N ALA A 130 -17.73 -10.00 6.59
CA ALA A 130 -18.97 -10.64 6.99
C ALA A 130 -20.14 -9.65 6.90
N GLU A 131 -19.93 -8.42 7.33
CA GLU A 131 -20.95 -7.38 7.26
C GLU A 131 -21.27 -7.02 5.81
N HIS A 132 -20.24 -6.98 4.96
CA HIS A 132 -20.44 -6.69 3.54
C HIS A 132 -21.26 -7.77 2.87
N GLU A 133 -20.99 -9.04 3.16
CA GLU A 133 -21.77 -10.15 2.62
C GLU A 133 -23.23 -10.10 3.10
N ALA A 134 -23.44 -9.80 4.37
CA ALA A 134 -24.79 -9.69 4.92
C ALA A 134 -25.56 -8.59 4.22
N ASN A 135 -24.92 -7.45 3.97
CA ASN A 135 -25.56 -6.34 3.28
C ASN A 135 -25.90 -6.68 1.85
N GLN A 136 -25.03 -7.42 1.16
CA GLN A 136 -25.30 -7.84 -0.20
C GLN A 136 -26.48 -8.80 -0.28
N HIS A 137 -26.55 -9.73 0.66
CA HIS A 137 -27.69 -10.65 0.70
C HIS A 137 -28.99 -9.92 1.00
N ALA A 138 -28.96 -8.93 1.86
CA ALA A 138 -30.13 -8.13 2.15
C ALA A 138 -30.62 -7.37 0.93
N ASP A 139 -29.68 -6.88 0.12
CA ASP A 139 -30.03 -6.15 -1.10
C ASP A 139 -30.63 -7.04 -2.16
N GLU A 140 -30.28 -8.33 -2.15
CA GLU A 140 -30.81 -9.27 -3.14
C GLU A 140 -32.26 -9.68 -2.88
N ASN A 141 -32.74 -9.43 -1.70
CA ASN A 141 -34.10 -9.75 -1.34
C ASN A 141 -35.03 -8.57 -1.53
#